data_964fa6ae8f9130c0f0aea6a63570e269
#
_entry.id   964fa6ae8f9130c0f0aea6a63570e269
#
_cell.length_a   1.000
_cell.length_b   1.000
_cell.length_c   1.000
_cell.angle_alpha   90.00
_cell.angle_beta   90.00
_cell.angle_gamma   90.00
#
_symmetry.space_group_name_H-M   'P 1'
#
loop_
_entity.id
_entity.type
_entity.pdbx_description
1 polymer ?
#
loop_
_entity_poly.entity_id
_entity_poly.type
_entity_poly.pdbx_seq_one_letter_code
_entity_poly.pdbx_strand_id
1 'polypeptide(L)'
;MSDKVKNWYESLSKDLKRESKLDKNYKKHLIQPNSMICCIGGTGSGKTTSLVEFLSRKNEAFFDIIIFSGSTTDEPLYSMLKQKMPDIRLINDINELPELKEFDTDDKDQERLIIFDDFVNLKKTEMKKINEYLTAGRKFGFTCWCMCQNYTSCPKIITRNIHYFIMFKLNDNTTINNIIRNHNINDIDKETFKKYYQEATSEPRQFFMIDLKKPETHLRKNFLNIYSTKKTS
;
A
#
# COMPACT_ATOMS: atom_id res chain seq x y z
N MET A 1 -21.96 13.12 32.84
CA MET A 1 -21.33 13.58 31.58
C MET A 1 -20.64 12.38 30.93
N SER A 2 -20.82 12.16 29.64
CA SER A 2 -20.12 11.06 28.94
C SER A 2 -18.63 11.43 28.80
N ASP A 3 -17.74 10.58 29.30
CA ASP A 3 -16.28 10.73 29.16
C ASP A 3 -15.78 10.36 27.74
N LYS A 4 -16.70 10.42 26.76
CA LYS A 4 -16.44 10.08 25.38
C LYS A 4 -15.82 11.27 24.65
N VAL A 5 -14.60 11.10 24.13
CA VAL A 5 -13.93 12.12 23.33
C VAL A 5 -14.74 12.38 22.05
N LYS A 6 -15.08 13.64 21.81
CA LYS A 6 -15.86 14.07 20.63
C LYS A 6 -14.97 14.00 19.38
N ASN A 7 -15.52 13.46 18.30
CA ASN A 7 -14.89 13.55 16.99
C ASN A 7 -15.11 14.96 16.39
N TRP A 8 -14.19 15.86 16.64
CA TRP A 8 -14.26 17.23 16.16
C TRP A 8 -14.19 17.35 14.63
N TYR A 9 -13.59 16.34 13.95
CA TYR A 9 -13.53 16.33 12.49
C TYR A 9 -14.94 16.27 11.86
N GLU A 10 -15.86 15.56 12.47
CA GLU A 10 -17.26 15.49 12.02
C GLU A 10 -18.01 16.83 12.09
N SER A 11 -17.56 17.73 12.97
CA SER A 11 -18.14 19.07 13.13
C SER A 11 -17.54 20.13 12.20
N LEU A 12 -16.54 19.79 11.38
CA LEU A 12 -16.00 20.70 10.38
C LEU A 12 -17.02 21.01 9.28
N SER A 13 -16.95 22.22 8.70
CA SER A 13 -17.70 22.57 7.50
C SER A 13 -17.28 21.68 6.32
N LYS A 14 -18.16 21.55 5.31
CA LYS A 14 -17.88 20.75 4.11
C LYS A 14 -16.61 21.19 3.40
N ASP A 15 -16.32 22.49 3.37
CA ASP A 15 -15.13 23.06 2.72
C ASP A 15 -13.82 22.68 3.40
N LEU A 16 -13.87 22.38 4.71
CA LEU A 16 -12.72 21.95 5.50
C LEU A 16 -12.57 20.44 5.59
N LYS A 17 -13.66 19.71 5.32
CA LYS A 17 -13.61 18.24 5.30
C LYS A 17 -12.94 17.75 4.04
N ARG A 18 -11.86 17.00 4.21
CA ARG A 18 -11.23 16.21 3.13
C ARG A 18 -11.84 14.80 3.16
N GLU A 19 -12.98 14.63 2.53
CA GLU A 19 -13.57 13.30 2.36
C GLU A 19 -13.02 12.66 1.09
N SER A 20 -12.14 11.69 1.25
CA SER A 20 -11.74 10.84 0.14
C SER A 20 -12.93 9.95 -0.24
N LYS A 21 -13.56 10.25 -1.36
CA LYS A 21 -14.62 9.41 -1.91
C LYS A 21 -14.05 8.06 -2.33
N LEU A 22 -14.75 6.97 -1.99
CA LEU A 22 -14.41 5.66 -2.57
C LEU A 22 -14.57 5.74 -4.08
N ASP A 23 -13.59 5.21 -4.80
CA ASP A 23 -13.72 5.16 -6.25
C ASP A 23 -14.86 4.20 -6.68
N LYS A 24 -15.40 4.42 -7.88
CA LYS A 24 -16.50 3.61 -8.43
C LYS A 24 -16.17 2.12 -8.57
N ASN A 25 -14.89 1.80 -8.68
CA ASN A 25 -14.38 0.43 -8.81
C ASN A 25 -13.91 -0.17 -7.48
N TYR A 26 -14.11 0.51 -6.35
CA TYR A 26 -13.68 0.04 -5.01
C TYR A 26 -14.01 -1.44 -4.77
N LYS A 27 -15.18 -1.90 -5.16
CA LYS A 27 -15.60 -3.31 -5.00
C LYS A 27 -14.72 -4.32 -5.75
N LYS A 28 -13.92 -3.89 -6.72
CA LYS A 28 -13.04 -4.76 -7.51
C LYS A 28 -11.67 -4.97 -6.86
N HIS A 29 -11.29 -4.14 -5.87
CA HIS A 29 -9.98 -4.23 -5.20
C HIS A 29 -10.02 -4.02 -3.68
N LEU A 30 -11.06 -3.41 -3.14
CA LEU A 30 -11.27 -3.13 -1.71
C LEU A 30 -10.11 -2.36 -1.03
N ILE A 31 -9.42 -1.52 -1.78
CA ILE A 31 -8.38 -0.61 -1.27
C ILE A 31 -8.97 0.81 -1.23
N GLN A 32 -8.95 1.42 -0.06
CA GLN A 32 -9.41 2.80 0.11
C GLN A 32 -8.35 3.78 -0.40
N PRO A 33 -8.75 4.96 -0.90
CA PRO A 33 -7.83 6.01 -1.30
C PRO A 33 -6.97 6.51 -0.14
N ASN A 34 -5.92 7.24 -0.47
CA ASN A 34 -4.99 7.85 0.49
C ASN A 34 -4.41 6.83 1.48
N SER A 35 -4.11 5.64 0.99
CA SER A 35 -3.64 4.52 1.79
C SER A 35 -2.14 4.28 1.60
N MET A 36 -1.53 3.69 2.63
CA MET A 36 -0.18 3.14 2.55
C MET A 36 -0.26 1.63 2.41
N ILE A 37 0.30 1.12 1.31
CA ILE A 37 0.33 -0.29 0.95
C ILE A 37 1.79 -0.72 0.98
N CYS A 38 2.08 -1.82 1.66
CA CYS A 38 3.40 -2.44 1.62
C CYS A 38 3.29 -3.84 1.01
N CYS A 39 4.04 -4.05 -0.05
CA CYS A 39 4.10 -5.31 -0.78
C CYS A 39 5.44 -5.99 -0.50
N ILE A 40 5.41 -7.20 0.06
CA ILE A 40 6.62 -7.95 0.45
C ILE A 40 6.70 -9.27 -0.30
N GLY A 41 7.87 -9.55 -0.82
CA GLY A 41 8.18 -10.82 -1.47
C GLY A 41 9.53 -10.77 -2.17
N GLY A 42 10.16 -11.91 -2.32
CA GLY A 42 11.43 -12.03 -3.04
C GLY A 42 11.34 -11.58 -4.49
N THR A 43 12.47 -11.51 -5.15
CA THR A 43 12.53 -11.23 -6.60
C THR A 43 11.72 -12.28 -7.37
N GLY A 44 10.94 -11.83 -8.36
CA GLY A 44 10.07 -12.72 -9.16
C GLY A 44 8.82 -13.23 -8.45
N SER A 45 8.54 -12.83 -7.21
CA SER A 45 7.35 -13.29 -6.47
C SER A 45 6.01 -12.80 -7.04
N GLY A 46 6.01 -11.72 -7.82
CA GLY A 46 4.80 -11.13 -8.42
C GLY A 46 4.41 -9.75 -7.86
N LYS A 47 5.32 -9.06 -7.14
CA LYS A 47 5.04 -7.71 -6.60
C LYS A 47 4.58 -6.74 -7.67
N THR A 48 5.34 -6.59 -8.75
CA THR A 48 4.99 -5.71 -9.88
C THR A 48 3.71 -6.19 -10.59
N THR A 49 3.51 -7.51 -10.70
CA THR A 49 2.27 -8.08 -11.24
C THR A 49 1.05 -7.67 -10.40
N SER A 50 1.16 -7.68 -9.06
CA SER A 50 0.04 -7.28 -8.19
C SER A 50 -0.30 -5.79 -8.32
N LEU A 51 0.70 -4.94 -8.56
CA LEU A 51 0.48 -3.52 -8.87
C LEU A 51 -0.28 -3.36 -10.19
N VAL A 52 0.16 -4.05 -11.25
CA VAL A 52 -0.51 -4.00 -12.56
C VAL A 52 -1.96 -4.48 -12.44
N GLU A 53 -2.18 -5.57 -11.71
CA GLU A 53 -3.53 -6.09 -11.44
C GLU A 53 -4.39 -5.08 -10.66
N PHE A 54 -3.83 -4.40 -9.66
CA PHE A 54 -4.52 -3.33 -8.95
C PHE A 54 -4.91 -2.19 -9.89
N LEU A 55 -3.98 -1.71 -10.71
CA LEU A 55 -4.24 -0.63 -11.68
C LEU A 55 -5.32 -1.04 -12.68
N SER A 56 -5.30 -2.30 -13.19
CA SER A 56 -6.31 -2.80 -14.10
C SER A 56 -7.72 -2.84 -13.48
N ARG A 57 -7.82 -3.15 -12.18
CA ARG A 57 -9.09 -3.18 -11.45
C ARG A 57 -9.62 -1.78 -11.15
N LYS A 58 -8.71 -0.85 -10.85
CA LYS A 58 -9.04 0.53 -10.52
C LYS A 58 -9.46 1.33 -11.74
N ASN A 59 -8.86 1.09 -12.92
CA ASN A 59 -9.22 1.63 -14.23
C ASN A 59 -9.40 3.17 -14.23
N GLU A 60 -8.45 3.91 -14.75
CA GLU A 60 -8.45 5.39 -14.95
C GLU A 60 -8.74 6.25 -13.68
N ALA A 61 -8.64 5.69 -12.49
CA ALA A 61 -9.07 6.38 -11.29
C ALA A 61 -7.99 7.29 -10.65
N PHE A 62 -6.75 7.27 -11.13
CA PHE A 62 -5.69 8.14 -10.63
C PHE A 62 -5.45 9.31 -11.59
N PHE A 63 -5.39 10.50 -11.03
CA PHE A 63 -5.03 11.72 -11.76
C PHE A 63 -3.53 11.74 -12.11
N ASP A 64 -2.69 11.28 -11.18
CA ASP A 64 -1.25 11.20 -11.33
C ASP A 64 -0.76 9.82 -10.89
N ILE A 65 0.16 9.23 -11.67
CA ILE A 65 0.87 8.01 -11.29
C ILE A 65 2.38 8.26 -11.41
N ILE A 66 3.08 8.12 -10.30
CA ILE A 66 4.54 8.25 -10.24
C ILE A 66 5.11 6.90 -9.82
N ILE A 67 6.05 6.37 -10.59
CA ILE A 67 6.81 5.17 -10.26
C ILE A 67 8.27 5.59 -10.06
N PHE A 68 8.73 5.53 -8.83
CA PHE A 68 10.15 5.62 -8.51
C PHE A 68 10.72 4.20 -8.40
N SER A 69 11.72 3.89 -9.22
CA SER A 69 12.49 2.66 -9.14
C SER A 69 13.96 2.96 -8.89
N GLY A 70 14.47 2.52 -7.75
CA GLY A 70 15.89 2.63 -7.43
C GLY A 70 16.78 1.66 -8.22
N SER A 71 16.19 0.80 -9.06
CA SER A 71 16.91 -0.11 -9.94
C SER A 71 17.34 0.59 -11.21
N THR A 72 18.54 0.23 -11.68
CA THR A 72 19.06 0.68 -12.99
C THR A 72 18.60 -0.21 -14.15
N THR A 73 17.91 -1.32 -13.86
CA THR A 73 17.39 -2.25 -14.88
C THR A 73 15.95 -1.94 -15.21
N ASP A 74 15.63 -1.95 -16.51
CA ASP A 74 14.26 -1.76 -16.99
C ASP A 74 13.36 -2.92 -16.54
N GLU A 75 12.29 -2.58 -15.83
CA GLU A 75 11.23 -3.53 -15.52
C GLU A 75 10.21 -3.56 -16.68
N PRO A 76 10.08 -4.69 -17.41
CA PRO A 76 9.21 -4.75 -18.59
C PRO A 76 7.76 -4.38 -18.33
N LEU A 77 7.24 -4.65 -17.12
CA LEU A 77 5.87 -4.28 -16.74
C LEU A 77 5.71 -2.76 -16.60
N TYR A 78 6.74 -2.03 -16.16
CA TYR A 78 6.70 -0.56 -16.13
C TYR A 78 6.73 0.03 -17.52
N SER A 79 7.54 -0.54 -18.44
CA SER A 79 7.56 -0.14 -19.84
C SER A 79 6.20 -0.37 -20.51
N MET A 80 5.56 -1.52 -20.24
CA MET A 80 4.19 -1.80 -20.71
C MET A 80 3.17 -0.81 -20.14
N LEU A 81 3.25 -0.48 -18.85
CA LEU A 81 2.38 0.51 -18.21
C LEU A 81 2.55 1.89 -18.87
N LYS A 82 3.78 2.31 -19.12
CA LYS A 82 4.09 3.59 -19.78
C LYS A 82 3.52 3.66 -21.20
N GLN A 83 3.54 2.54 -21.94
CA GLN A 83 2.92 2.48 -23.28
C GLN A 83 1.41 2.61 -23.21
N LYS A 84 0.75 1.97 -22.23
CA LYS A 84 -0.71 2.01 -22.08
C LYS A 84 -1.23 3.30 -21.44
N MET A 85 -0.42 3.92 -20.60
CA MET A 85 -0.73 5.11 -19.81
C MET A 85 0.44 6.11 -19.96
N PRO A 86 0.50 6.88 -21.08
CA PRO A 86 1.65 7.75 -21.38
C PRO A 86 1.97 8.79 -20.30
N ASP A 87 0.98 9.17 -19.52
CA ASP A 87 1.12 10.18 -18.45
C ASP A 87 1.80 9.63 -17.17
N ILE A 88 2.05 8.31 -17.08
CA ILE A 88 2.83 7.74 -15.97
C ILE A 88 4.24 8.33 -15.99
N ARG A 89 4.69 8.84 -14.85
CA ARG A 89 6.06 9.32 -14.64
C ARG A 89 6.92 8.19 -14.10
N LEU A 90 7.88 7.71 -14.91
CA LEU A 90 8.93 6.78 -14.47
C LEU A 90 10.16 7.57 -14.07
N ILE A 91 10.64 7.39 -12.85
CA ILE A 91 11.74 8.14 -12.22
C ILE A 91 12.74 7.13 -11.66
N ASN A 92 14.00 7.25 -12.05
CA ASN A 92 15.10 6.41 -11.55
C ASN A 92 16.09 7.24 -10.71
N ASP A 93 16.14 8.55 -10.90
CA ASP A 93 16.91 9.45 -10.03
C ASP A 93 15.99 10.10 -9.00
N ILE A 94 16.33 9.93 -7.71
CA ILE A 94 15.57 10.51 -6.60
C ILE A 94 15.48 12.04 -6.66
N ASN A 95 16.44 12.70 -7.32
CA ASN A 95 16.44 14.15 -7.48
C ASN A 95 15.31 14.63 -8.41
N GLU A 96 14.88 13.79 -9.35
CA GLU A 96 13.78 14.08 -10.27
C GLU A 96 12.40 13.86 -9.63
N LEU A 97 12.35 13.23 -8.45
CA LEU A 97 11.08 13.05 -7.74
C LEU A 97 10.52 14.43 -7.36
N PRO A 98 9.29 14.83 -7.76
CA PRO A 98 8.70 16.12 -7.44
C PRO A 98 8.65 16.37 -5.93
N GLU A 99 8.65 17.61 -5.51
CA GLU A 99 8.38 17.94 -4.12
C GLU A 99 6.87 17.95 -3.85
N LEU A 100 6.44 17.51 -2.67
CA LEU A 100 5.02 17.42 -2.33
C LEU A 100 4.26 18.73 -2.50
N LYS A 101 4.93 19.88 -2.27
CA LYS A 101 4.33 21.22 -2.47
C LYS A 101 3.88 21.49 -3.91
N GLU A 102 4.48 20.82 -4.91
CA GLU A 102 4.07 20.95 -6.31
C GLU A 102 2.66 20.38 -6.58
N PHE A 103 2.14 19.55 -5.67
CA PHE A 103 0.81 18.98 -5.72
C PHE A 103 -0.20 19.72 -4.82
N ASP A 104 0.18 20.86 -4.25
CA ASP A 104 -0.73 21.72 -3.47
C ASP A 104 -1.58 22.55 -4.43
N THR A 105 -2.58 21.89 -4.97
CA THR A 105 -3.56 22.48 -5.90
C THR A 105 -4.88 22.70 -5.20
N ASP A 106 -5.72 23.61 -5.71
CA ASP A 106 -7.07 23.87 -5.20
C ASP A 106 -7.98 22.64 -5.34
N ASP A 107 -7.68 21.74 -6.26
CA ASP A 107 -8.41 20.48 -6.47
C ASP A 107 -7.92 19.40 -5.49
N LYS A 108 -8.51 19.42 -4.29
CA LYS A 108 -8.17 18.51 -3.18
C LYS A 108 -8.73 17.09 -3.34
N ASP A 109 -9.60 16.87 -4.32
CA ASP A 109 -10.26 15.58 -4.56
C ASP A 109 -9.48 14.68 -5.52
N GLN A 110 -8.35 15.16 -6.09
CA GLN A 110 -7.52 14.38 -7.00
C GLN A 110 -6.82 13.22 -6.30
N GLU A 111 -7.10 12.02 -6.76
CA GLU A 111 -6.44 10.81 -6.28
C GLU A 111 -5.16 10.57 -7.05
N ARG A 112 -4.05 10.41 -6.34
CA ARG A 112 -2.72 10.20 -6.90
C ARG A 112 -2.13 8.89 -6.38
N LEU A 113 -1.28 8.25 -7.18
CA LEU A 113 -0.54 7.06 -6.80
C LEU A 113 0.95 7.31 -6.92
N ILE A 114 1.70 6.98 -5.86
CA ILE A 114 3.15 6.89 -5.93
C ILE A 114 3.60 5.48 -5.57
N ILE A 115 4.47 4.92 -6.40
CA ILE A 115 5.07 3.61 -6.24
C ILE A 115 6.54 3.80 -5.90
N PHE A 116 7.01 3.14 -4.84
CA PHE A 116 8.41 3.06 -4.47
C PHE A 116 8.87 1.61 -4.61
N ASP A 117 9.75 1.36 -5.58
CA ASP A 117 10.34 0.06 -5.85
C ASP A 117 11.87 0.14 -5.75
N ASP A 118 12.51 -0.91 -5.23
CA ASP A 118 13.96 -1.00 -5.03
C ASP A 118 14.63 0.21 -4.33
N PHE A 119 13.92 0.84 -3.41
CA PHE A 119 14.33 2.08 -2.75
C PHE A 119 15.11 1.86 -1.43
N VAL A 120 15.19 0.63 -0.93
CA VAL A 120 15.73 0.33 0.41
C VAL A 120 17.24 0.56 0.53
N ASN A 121 17.95 0.61 -0.59
CA ASN A 121 19.40 0.82 -0.65
C ASN A 121 19.81 2.29 -0.83
N LEU A 122 18.85 3.21 -0.86
CA LEU A 122 19.11 4.64 -0.98
C LEU A 122 19.86 5.18 0.24
N LYS A 123 20.68 6.21 0.02
CA LYS A 123 21.35 6.94 1.09
C LYS A 123 20.33 7.60 2.03
N LYS A 124 20.72 7.83 3.27
CA LYS A 124 19.85 8.44 4.28
C LYS A 124 19.30 9.82 3.86
N THR A 125 20.08 10.61 3.13
CA THR A 125 19.69 11.90 2.58
C THR A 125 18.61 11.77 1.50
N GLU A 126 18.73 10.77 0.64
CA GLU A 126 17.77 10.46 -0.43
C GLU A 126 16.45 9.92 0.14
N MET A 127 16.54 9.08 1.17
CA MET A 127 15.38 8.56 1.90
C MET A 127 14.51 9.66 2.53
N LYS A 128 15.08 10.86 2.81
CA LYS A 128 14.31 11.99 3.33
C LYS A 128 13.14 12.35 2.41
N LYS A 129 13.39 12.42 1.11
CA LYS A 129 12.37 12.77 0.10
C LYS A 129 11.24 11.71 0.04
N ILE A 130 11.60 10.43 0.06
CA ILE A 130 10.61 9.35 0.15
C ILE A 130 9.80 9.44 1.44
N ASN A 131 10.46 9.68 2.59
CA ASN A 131 9.79 9.80 3.88
C ASN A 131 8.77 10.94 3.92
N GLU A 132 8.97 12.02 3.18
CA GLU A 132 7.99 13.10 3.05
C GLU A 132 6.70 12.60 2.40
N TYR A 133 6.78 11.83 1.32
CA TYR A 133 5.60 11.20 0.71
C TYR A 133 4.91 10.21 1.66
N LEU A 134 5.69 9.39 2.37
CA LEU A 134 5.15 8.39 3.30
C LEU A 134 4.45 9.02 4.53
N THR A 135 4.84 10.21 4.94
CA THR A 135 4.26 10.90 6.12
C THR A 135 3.16 11.89 5.76
N ALA A 136 3.36 12.66 4.71
CA ALA A 136 2.49 13.77 4.36
C ALA A 136 1.71 13.55 3.04
N GLY A 137 2.09 12.59 2.20
CA GLY A 137 1.53 12.39 0.86
C GLY A 137 0.00 12.26 0.84
N ARG A 138 -0.59 11.65 1.87
CA ARG A 138 -2.05 11.55 1.97
C ARG A 138 -2.76 12.92 1.98
N LYS A 139 -2.09 13.99 2.44
CA LYS A 139 -2.65 15.35 2.45
C LYS A 139 -2.74 15.93 1.04
N PHE A 140 -1.98 15.37 0.11
CA PHE A 140 -1.92 15.73 -1.29
C PHE A 140 -2.59 14.67 -2.20
N GLY A 141 -3.43 13.82 -1.62
CA GLY A 141 -4.19 12.82 -2.37
C GLY A 141 -3.41 11.54 -2.75
N PHE A 142 -2.20 11.34 -2.21
CA PHE A 142 -1.40 10.17 -2.58
C PHE A 142 -1.80 8.90 -1.84
N THR A 143 -2.02 7.84 -2.62
CA THR A 143 -1.86 6.46 -2.18
C THR A 143 -0.41 6.06 -2.42
N CYS A 144 0.26 5.52 -1.39
CA CYS A 144 1.65 5.09 -1.47
C CYS A 144 1.73 3.57 -1.57
N TRP A 145 2.36 3.06 -2.62
CA TRP A 145 2.61 1.63 -2.83
C TRP A 145 4.11 1.35 -2.71
N CYS A 146 4.51 0.68 -1.64
CA CYS A 146 5.91 0.38 -1.35
C CYS A 146 6.20 -1.10 -1.63
N MET A 147 7.25 -1.40 -2.39
CA MET A 147 7.69 -2.77 -2.67
C MET A 147 9.00 -3.04 -1.96
N CYS A 148 9.00 -4.05 -1.08
CA CYS A 148 10.18 -4.49 -0.34
C CYS A 148 10.44 -5.98 -0.60
N GLN A 149 11.70 -6.38 -0.61
CA GLN A 149 12.05 -7.78 -0.81
C GLN A 149 11.76 -8.62 0.45
N ASN A 150 11.97 -8.02 1.62
CA ASN A 150 11.68 -8.66 2.90
C ASN A 150 11.19 -7.63 3.94
N TYR A 151 10.61 -8.12 5.03
CA TYR A 151 10.05 -7.28 6.09
C TYR A 151 11.10 -6.49 6.87
N THR A 152 12.27 -7.08 7.09
CA THR A 152 13.32 -6.48 7.91
C THR A 152 14.02 -5.31 7.20
N SER A 153 14.07 -5.32 5.87
CA SER A 153 14.60 -4.21 5.06
C SER A 153 13.58 -3.09 4.86
N CYS A 154 12.29 -3.34 5.17
CA CYS A 154 11.26 -2.33 5.03
C CYS A 154 11.46 -1.21 6.07
N PRO A 155 11.53 0.06 5.66
CA PRO A 155 11.67 1.18 6.60
C PRO A 155 10.59 1.19 7.68
N LYS A 156 10.97 1.46 8.93
CA LYS A 156 10.05 1.49 10.08
C LYS A 156 8.88 2.46 9.90
N ILE A 157 9.08 3.53 9.15
CA ILE A 157 8.03 4.49 8.85
C ILE A 157 6.89 3.85 8.06
N ILE A 158 7.18 2.94 7.14
CA ILE A 158 6.20 2.18 6.39
C ILE A 158 5.48 1.22 7.33
N THR A 159 6.22 0.35 8.02
CA THR A 159 5.62 -0.69 8.87
C THR A 159 4.75 -0.14 10.01
N ARG A 160 4.99 1.09 10.46
CA ARG A 160 4.19 1.76 11.51
C ARG A 160 2.92 2.43 10.99
N ASN A 161 2.87 2.80 9.71
CA ASN A 161 1.77 3.56 9.12
C ASN A 161 1.02 2.79 8.03
N ILE A 162 1.30 1.51 7.90
CA ILE A 162 0.70 0.66 6.87
C ILE A 162 -0.80 0.47 7.08
N HIS A 163 -1.55 0.55 5.99
CA HIS A 163 -2.97 0.26 5.96
C HIS A 163 -3.26 -1.10 5.33
N TYR A 164 -2.50 -1.47 4.30
CA TYR A 164 -2.64 -2.75 3.61
C TYR A 164 -1.29 -3.43 3.47
N PHE A 165 -1.22 -4.67 3.89
CA PHE A 165 -0.02 -5.49 3.78
C PHE A 165 -0.25 -6.59 2.76
N ILE A 166 0.54 -6.63 1.69
CA ILE A 166 0.50 -7.65 0.65
C ILE A 166 1.73 -8.53 0.83
N MET A 167 1.52 -9.81 1.11
CA MET A 167 2.57 -10.77 1.38
C MET A 167 2.55 -11.89 0.34
N PHE A 168 3.61 -12.00 -0.42
CA PHE A 168 3.87 -13.17 -1.25
C PHE A 168 4.50 -14.29 -0.42
N LYS A 169 4.72 -15.45 -1.03
CA LYS A 169 5.39 -16.56 -0.36
C LYS A 169 6.78 -16.12 0.10
N LEU A 170 7.03 -16.22 1.39
CA LEU A 170 8.30 -15.92 2.05
C LEU A 170 8.98 -17.23 2.47
N ASN A 171 10.30 -17.25 2.46
CA ASN A 171 11.09 -18.43 2.79
C ASN A 171 11.38 -18.55 4.29
N ASP A 172 10.95 -17.58 5.11
CA ASP A 172 11.22 -17.58 6.55
C ASP A 172 9.94 -17.41 7.39
N ASN A 173 9.84 -18.21 8.43
CA ASN A 173 8.73 -18.15 9.38
C ASN A 173 8.87 -17.02 10.41
N THR A 174 10.06 -16.44 10.56
CA THR A 174 10.34 -15.39 11.53
C THR A 174 9.61 -14.10 11.13
N THR A 175 9.60 -13.79 9.85
CA THR A 175 8.88 -12.65 9.29
C THR A 175 7.39 -12.69 9.61
N ILE A 176 6.74 -13.86 9.45
CA ILE A 176 5.29 -14.01 9.74
C ILE A 176 5.03 -13.73 11.22
N ASN A 177 5.84 -14.28 12.11
CA ASN A 177 5.71 -14.07 13.56
C ASN A 177 5.89 -12.60 13.94
N ASN A 178 6.85 -11.92 13.32
CA ASN A 178 7.11 -10.49 13.53
C ASN A 178 5.94 -9.63 13.06
N ILE A 179 5.33 -9.95 11.93
CA ILE A 179 4.17 -9.23 11.39
C ILE A 179 2.98 -9.36 12.34
N ILE A 180 2.62 -10.58 12.76
CA ILE A 180 1.53 -10.82 13.70
C ILE A 180 1.73 -9.99 14.97
N ARG A 181 2.94 -10.02 15.55
CA ARG A 181 3.25 -9.31 16.79
C ARG A 181 3.24 -7.79 16.63
N ASN A 182 3.82 -7.28 15.56
CA ASN A 182 4.04 -5.85 15.38
C ASN A 182 2.78 -5.10 14.92
N HIS A 183 1.82 -5.78 14.31
CA HIS A 183 0.59 -5.19 13.80
C HIS A 183 -0.65 -5.52 14.63
N ASN A 184 -0.44 -6.07 15.84
CA ASN A 184 -1.51 -6.33 16.81
C ASN A 184 -2.70 -7.11 16.21
N ILE A 185 -2.39 -8.15 15.42
CA ILE A 185 -3.40 -9.01 14.78
C ILE A 185 -3.87 -10.01 15.84
N ASN A 186 -4.67 -9.54 16.81
CA ASN A 186 -5.06 -10.31 17.99
C ASN A 186 -6.39 -11.08 17.80
N ASP A 187 -7.13 -10.74 16.75
CA ASP A 187 -8.47 -11.32 16.51
C ASP A 187 -8.40 -12.75 15.95
N ILE A 188 -7.20 -13.21 15.59
CA ILE A 188 -6.97 -14.50 14.97
C ILE A 188 -5.78 -15.15 15.65
N ASP A 189 -5.92 -16.43 15.99
CA ASP A 189 -4.80 -17.19 16.53
C ASP A 189 -3.70 -17.40 15.45
N LYS A 190 -2.48 -17.58 15.93
CA LYS A 190 -1.29 -17.67 15.09
C LYS A 190 -1.32 -18.82 14.09
N GLU A 191 -1.89 -19.94 14.46
CA GLU A 191 -1.92 -21.13 13.60
C GLU A 191 -2.94 -20.95 12.47
N THR A 192 -4.10 -20.38 12.77
CA THR A 192 -5.10 -20.00 11.77
C THR A 192 -4.55 -18.95 10.81
N PHE A 193 -3.83 -17.94 11.31
CA PHE A 193 -3.17 -16.94 10.45
C PHE A 193 -2.19 -17.61 9.49
N LYS A 194 -1.32 -18.50 9.98
CA LYS A 194 -0.35 -19.22 9.15
C LYS A 194 -1.04 -20.09 8.11
N LYS A 195 -2.12 -20.79 8.50
CA LYS A 195 -2.91 -21.62 7.57
C LYS A 195 -3.45 -20.79 6.42
N TYR A 196 -4.07 -19.65 6.69
CA TYR A 196 -4.60 -18.76 5.65
C TYR A 196 -3.48 -18.17 4.78
N TYR A 197 -2.36 -17.80 5.38
CA TYR A 197 -1.20 -17.35 4.64
C TYR A 197 -0.66 -18.43 3.68
N GLN A 198 -0.48 -19.64 4.15
CA GLN A 198 0.00 -20.78 3.34
C GLN A 198 -0.96 -21.10 2.19
N GLU A 199 -2.26 -21.10 2.46
CA GLU A 199 -3.29 -21.31 1.45
C GLU A 199 -3.28 -20.18 0.40
N ALA A 200 -3.23 -18.92 0.84
CA ALA A 200 -3.25 -17.78 -0.05
C ALA A 200 -2.02 -17.71 -0.97
N THR A 201 -0.87 -18.18 -0.49
CA THR A 201 0.42 -18.14 -1.21
C THR A 201 0.84 -19.49 -1.78
N SER A 202 -0.07 -20.46 -1.88
CA SER A 202 0.22 -21.82 -2.38
C SER A 202 0.58 -21.85 -3.86
N GLU A 203 0.02 -20.94 -4.64
CA GLU A 203 0.26 -20.84 -6.08
C GLU A 203 1.18 -19.66 -6.42
N PRO A 204 1.94 -19.72 -7.52
CA PRO A 204 2.77 -18.61 -7.96
C PRO A 204 1.98 -17.32 -8.17
N ARG A 205 2.56 -16.18 -7.78
CA ARG A 205 1.98 -14.83 -7.93
C ARG A 205 0.71 -14.55 -7.14
N GLN A 206 0.19 -15.53 -6.38
CA GLN A 206 -0.88 -15.29 -5.42
C GLN A 206 -0.30 -14.71 -4.13
N PHE A 207 -1.11 -13.89 -3.45
CA PHE A 207 -0.67 -13.21 -2.25
C PHE A 207 -1.72 -13.26 -1.13
N PHE A 208 -1.21 -13.11 0.07
CA PHE A 208 -2.00 -12.91 1.28
C PHE A 208 -2.07 -11.42 1.59
N MET A 209 -3.26 -10.88 1.79
CA MET A 209 -3.47 -9.48 2.08
C MET A 209 -4.05 -9.29 3.48
N ILE A 210 -3.46 -8.36 4.24
CA ILE A 210 -3.94 -7.93 5.55
C ILE A 210 -4.45 -6.51 5.42
N ASP A 211 -5.72 -6.30 5.71
CA ASP A 211 -6.38 -4.98 5.75
C ASP A 211 -6.41 -4.50 7.20
N LEU A 212 -5.59 -3.51 7.52
CA LEU A 212 -5.46 -2.91 8.84
C LEU A 212 -6.23 -1.57 8.96
N LYS A 213 -6.89 -1.12 7.89
CA LYS A 213 -7.53 0.20 7.85
C LYS A 213 -8.91 0.24 8.52
N LYS A 214 -9.55 -0.89 8.65
CA LYS A 214 -10.86 -1.03 9.29
C LYS A 214 -10.71 -1.27 10.80
N PRO A 215 -11.78 -1.03 11.61
CA PRO A 215 -11.75 -1.35 13.03
C PRO A 215 -11.37 -2.80 13.31
N GLU A 216 -11.78 -3.72 12.42
CA GLU A 216 -11.44 -5.14 12.46
C GLU A 216 -10.43 -5.47 11.35
N THR A 217 -9.41 -6.26 11.68
CA THR A 217 -8.45 -6.77 10.71
C THR A 217 -9.14 -7.74 9.76
N HIS A 218 -9.03 -7.52 8.46
CA HIS A 218 -9.52 -8.44 7.44
C HIS A 218 -8.36 -9.13 6.73
N LEU A 219 -8.40 -10.45 6.68
CA LEU A 219 -7.44 -11.28 5.95
C LEU A 219 -8.06 -11.71 4.62
N ARG A 220 -7.27 -11.66 3.54
CA ARG A 220 -7.75 -11.98 2.19
C ARG A 220 -6.73 -12.82 1.42
N LYS A 221 -7.23 -13.69 0.55
CA LYS A 221 -6.46 -14.20 -0.58
C LYS A 221 -6.65 -13.22 -1.73
N ASN A 222 -5.57 -12.66 -2.22
CA ASN A 222 -5.59 -11.60 -3.23
C ASN A 222 -6.43 -10.38 -2.78
N PHE A 223 -7.12 -9.70 -3.69
CA PHE A 223 -7.88 -8.49 -3.36
C PHE A 223 -9.24 -8.78 -2.72
N LEU A 224 -9.92 -9.85 -3.10
CA LEU A 224 -11.36 -9.98 -2.82
C LEU A 224 -11.74 -11.14 -1.90
N ASN A 225 -11.01 -12.24 -1.90
CA ASN A 225 -11.41 -13.45 -1.16
C ASN A 225 -11.11 -13.29 0.33
N ILE A 226 -12.12 -12.92 1.11
CA ILE A 226 -12.01 -12.65 2.55
C ILE A 226 -12.07 -13.94 3.32
N TYR A 227 -11.10 -14.17 4.20
CA TYR A 227 -11.11 -15.23 5.20
C TYR A 227 -12.00 -14.84 6.38
N SER A 228 -12.76 -15.82 6.90
CA SER A 228 -13.55 -15.59 8.12
C SER A 228 -12.63 -15.44 9.33
N THR A 229 -12.76 -14.33 10.05
CA THR A 229 -12.02 -14.07 11.30
C THR A 229 -12.81 -14.47 12.55
N LYS A 230 -14.04 -14.97 12.40
CA LYS A 230 -14.81 -15.45 13.55
C LYS A 230 -14.12 -16.66 14.16
N LYS A 231 -13.75 -16.58 15.43
CA LYS A 231 -13.39 -17.75 16.23
C LYS A 231 -14.53 -18.75 16.10
N THR A 232 -14.25 -19.91 15.54
CA THR A 232 -15.12 -21.08 15.70
C THR A 232 -15.14 -21.38 17.20
N SER A 233 -16.23 -20.99 17.85
CA SER A 233 -16.51 -21.31 19.26
C SER A 233 -16.64 -22.80 19.47
#